data_c8bdc371a8c9c60e93233f88858ca4f5
#
_entry.id   c8bdc371a8c9c60e93233f88858ca4f5
#
_cell.length_a   1.000
_cell.length_b   1.000
_cell.length_c   1.000
_cell.angle_alpha   90.00
_cell.angle_beta   90.00
_cell.angle_gamma   90.00
#
_symmetry.space_group_name_H-M   'P 1'
#
loop_
_entity.id
_entity.type
_entity.pdbx_description
1 polymer ?
#
loop_
_entity_poly.entity_id
_entity_poly.type
_entity_poly.pdbx_seq_one_letter_code
_entity_poly.pdbx_strand_id
1 'polypeptide(L)'
;MSPLIEPVVAECDAARVRIVGRGLVARAVGRIAEHHEDAVFFASGTGDSSCRDGVEFARELERLGATLEHCSRTDRRLVFCSSAGAVYGDVTEARHEGTPCRPTTPYGWHKLQCEELIRESGGRFLILRIANLIGPGANGQQLLPNLVRQVLNGRVRVFRHATRDLIGHERLASIVDELLEHVAERDTVVVASGIAVPVSELVATIQRLLQTNAVVEFLDAGSPQRFCVKKLLALAPKATRFDSDEPWFVVRELVPRLAEEYTAHSLRTHVAGERPRSWSHSRGKAHREVSCSKDVS
;
A
#
# COMPACT_ATOMS: atom_id res chain seq x y z
N MET A 1 -26.96 -11.45 16.63
CA MET A 1 -27.56 -10.67 15.53
C MET A 1 -26.68 -9.44 15.34
N SER A 2 -25.75 -9.49 14.41
CA SER A 2 -24.90 -8.35 14.08
C SER A 2 -25.66 -7.41 13.15
N PRO A 3 -25.58 -6.09 13.34
CA PRO A 3 -26.21 -5.15 12.43
C PRO A 3 -25.52 -5.20 11.07
N LEU A 4 -26.33 -5.40 10.04
CA LEU A 4 -25.97 -5.23 8.64
C LEU A 4 -25.46 -3.82 8.44
N ILE A 5 -24.20 -3.70 8.00
CA ILE A 5 -23.64 -2.43 7.52
C ILE A 5 -24.26 -2.22 6.15
N GLU A 6 -25.28 -1.39 6.08
CA GLU A 6 -25.86 -0.92 4.81
C GLU A 6 -24.80 -0.25 3.95
N PRO A 7 -24.85 -0.42 2.62
CA PRO A 7 -23.99 0.34 1.72
C PRO A 7 -24.43 1.80 1.81
N VAL A 8 -23.58 2.65 2.41
CA VAL A 8 -23.79 4.10 2.40
C VAL A 8 -23.50 4.62 0.99
N VAL A 9 -24.47 4.46 0.11
CA VAL A 9 -24.71 5.32 -1.04
C VAL A 9 -26.19 5.71 -0.92
N ALA A 10 -26.47 6.54 0.06
CA ALA A 10 -27.75 7.25 0.05
C ALA A 10 -27.77 8.18 -1.16
N GLU A 11 -28.88 8.19 -1.90
CA GLU A 11 -29.15 9.02 -3.09
C GLU A 11 -29.11 10.55 -2.83
N CYS A 12 -28.72 10.97 -1.64
CA CYS A 12 -28.60 12.37 -1.23
C CYS A 12 -27.13 12.77 -1.30
N ASP A 13 -26.69 13.49 -2.31
CA ASP A 13 -25.38 14.11 -2.50
C ASP A 13 -24.33 13.32 -3.31
N ALA A 14 -24.73 12.64 -4.37
CA ALA A 14 -23.79 12.05 -5.35
C ALA A 14 -22.75 13.07 -5.89
N ALA A 15 -23.07 14.35 -5.88
CA ALA A 15 -22.18 15.43 -6.28
C ALA A 15 -21.01 15.68 -5.27
N ARG A 16 -21.07 15.14 -4.06
CA ARG A 16 -20.08 15.40 -2.99
C ARG A 16 -19.09 14.27 -2.73
N VAL A 17 -19.21 13.11 -3.36
CA VAL A 17 -18.24 12.03 -3.16
C VAL A 17 -16.89 12.47 -3.72
N ARG A 18 -15.92 12.70 -2.86
CA ARG A 18 -14.54 13.07 -3.23
C ARG A 18 -13.52 11.99 -2.90
N ILE A 19 -13.78 11.19 -1.86
CA ILE A 19 -12.86 10.14 -1.41
C ILE A 19 -13.64 8.86 -1.15
N VAL A 20 -13.19 7.75 -1.75
CA VAL A 20 -13.64 6.40 -1.47
C VAL A 20 -12.54 5.67 -0.72
N GLY A 21 -12.72 5.46 0.59
CA GLY A 21 -11.74 4.81 1.46
C GLY A 21 -11.52 5.56 2.78
N ARG A 22 -10.82 4.89 3.73
CA ARG A 22 -10.56 5.41 5.09
C ARG A 22 -9.14 5.13 5.58
N GLY A 23 -8.32 4.52 4.73
CA GLY A 23 -6.95 4.11 5.06
C GLY A 23 -5.96 5.27 5.09
N LEU A 24 -4.66 4.93 5.22
CA LEU A 24 -3.57 5.90 5.25
C LEU A 24 -3.56 6.81 4.00
N VAL A 25 -3.77 6.24 2.82
CA VAL A 25 -3.83 7.01 1.56
C VAL A 25 -5.00 8.00 1.58
N ALA A 26 -6.21 7.55 1.97
CA ALA A 26 -7.39 8.41 2.03
C ALA A 26 -7.17 9.61 2.98
N ARG A 27 -6.51 9.39 4.11
CA ARG A 27 -6.14 10.47 5.05
C ARG A 27 -5.08 11.41 4.47
N ALA A 28 -4.10 10.86 3.75
CA ALA A 28 -3.08 11.67 3.10
C ALA A 28 -3.69 12.65 2.10
N VAL A 29 -4.60 12.19 1.24
CA VAL A 29 -5.21 13.03 0.20
C VAL A 29 -6.44 13.82 0.69
N GLY A 30 -6.88 13.63 1.93
CA GLY A 30 -8.13 14.20 2.44
C GLY A 30 -8.22 15.71 2.32
N ARG A 31 -7.13 16.42 2.62
CA ARG A 31 -7.10 17.89 2.55
C ARG A 31 -7.11 18.41 1.12
N ILE A 32 -6.36 17.76 0.23
CA ILE A 32 -6.27 18.19 -1.17
C ILE A 32 -7.55 17.85 -1.95
N ALA A 33 -8.28 16.80 -1.58
CA ALA A 33 -9.53 16.44 -2.23
C ALA A 33 -10.61 17.54 -2.15
N GLU A 34 -10.51 18.45 -1.21
CA GLU A 34 -11.40 19.60 -1.11
C GLU A 34 -11.12 20.66 -2.17
N HIS A 35 -9.89 20.72 -2.68
CA HIS A 35 -9.46 21.69 -3.69
C HIS A 35 -9.66 21.18 -5.14
N HIS A 36 -9.84 19.85 -5.33
CA HIS A 36 -10.01 19.22 -6.65
C HIS A 36 -11.43 18.70 -6.85
N GLU A 37 -12.35 19.61 -7.15
CA GLU A 37 -13.78 19.28 -7.31
C GLU A 37 -14.07 18.36 -8.50
N ASP A 38 -13.21 18.37 -9.50
CA ASP A 38 -13.27 17.54 -10.71
C ASP A 38 -12.65 16.14 -10.52
N ALA A 39 -12.18 15.80 -9.31
CA ALA A 39 -11.56 14.51 -9.02
C ALA A 39 -12.32 13.70 -7.97
N VAL A 40 -12.27 12.35 -8.11
CA VAL A 40 -12.71 11.37 -7.12
C VAL A 40 -11.52 10.48 -6.77
N PHE A 41 -11.10 10.49 -5.52
CA PHE A 41 -9.96 9.71 -5.03
C PHE A 41 -10.41 8.33 -4.58
N PHE A 42 -10.01 7.29 -5.30
CA PHE A 42 -10.24 5.91 -4.89
C PHE A 42 -9.03 5.37 -4.12
N ALA A 43 -9.13 5.44 -2.80
CA ALA A 43 -8.16 4.96 -1.82
C ALA A 43 -8.74 3.82 -0.96
N SER A 44 -9.69 3.07 -1.53
CA SER A 44 -10.32 1.90 -0.92
C SER A 44 -9.59 0.63 -1.34
N GLY A 45 -9.60 -0.35 -0.46
CA GLY A 45 -8.97 -1.64 -0.67
C GLY A 45 -8.11 -2.06 0.50
N THR A 46 -7.55 -3.27 0.41
CA THR A 46 -6.66 -3.76 1.45
C THR A 46 -5.32 -3.01 1.44
N GLY A 47 -4.85 -2.61 2.62
CA GLY A 47 -3.50 -2.07 2.81
C GLY A 47 -2.45 -3.14 3.11
N ASP A 48 -2.83 -4.41 3.02
CA ASP A 48 -1.96 -5.58 3.24
C ASP A 48 -1.53 -6.17 1.90
N SER A 49 -0.27 -5.99 1.52
CA SER A 49 0.30 -6.55 0.29
C SER A 49 0.41 -8.08 0.32
N SER A 50 0.24 -8.72 1.47
CA SER A 50 0.18 -10.17 1.62
C SER A 50 -1.23 -10.75 1.51
N CYS A 51 -2.25 -9.91 1.33
CA CYS A 51 -3.64 -10.32 1.22
C CYS A 51 -3.84 -11.31 0.06
N ARG A 52 -4.61 -12.36 0.34
CA ARG A 52 -5.00 -13.42 -0.61
C ARG A 52 -6.51 -13.66 -0.59
N ASP A 53 -7.27 -12.76 0.04
CA ASP A 53 -8.70 -12.90 0.22
C ASP A 53 -9.45 -12.43 -1.02
N GLY A 54 -9.97 -13.39 -1.80
CA GLY A 54 -10.75 -13.11 -3.01
C GLY A 54 -12.06 -12.35 -2.73
N VAL A 55 -12.63 -12.46 -1.53
CA VAL A 55 -13.85 -11.71 -1.15
C VAL A 55 -13.54 -10.23 -1.00
N GLU A 56 -12.41 -9.88 -0.36
CA GLU A 56 -11.97 -8.50 -0.25
C GLU A 56 -11.63 -7.90 -1.62
N PHE A 57 -11.01 -8.69 -2.51
CA PHE A 57 -10.73 -8.27 -3.88
C PHE A 57 -12.01 -8.03 -4.69
N ALA A 58 -12.99 -8.93 -4.60
CA ALA A 58 -14.28 -8.75 -5.27
C ALA A 58 -15.02 -7.50 -4.80
N ARG A 59 -15.03 -7.24 -3.50
CA ARG A 59 -15.62 -6.03 -2.90
C ARG A 59 -14.91 -4.74 -3.35
N GLU A 60 -13.60 -4.78 -3.54
CA GLU A 60 -12.84 -3.63 -4.07
C GLU A 60 -13.21 -3.36 -5.52
N LEU A 61 -13.30 -4.40 -6.37
CA LEU A 61 -13.72 -4.28 -7.77
C LEU A 61 -15.15 -3.75 -7.91
N GLU A 62 -16.09 -4.23 -7.10
CA GLU A 62 -17.47 -3.74 -7.08
C GLU A 62 -17.53 -2.24 -6.73
N ARG A 63 -16.82 -1.81 -5.67
CA ARG A 63 -16.73 -0.39 -5.31
C ARG A 63 -16.06 0.44 -6.39
N LEU A 64 -15.03 -0.11 -7.05
CA LEU A 64 -14.36 0.57 -8.15
C LEU A 64 -15.29 0.75 -9.35
N GLY A 65 -16.05 -0.28 -9.73
CA GLY A 65 -17.04 -0.22 -10.79
C GLY A 65 -18.09 0.88 -10.54
N ALA A 66 -18.68 0.89 -9.33
CA ALA A 66 -19.63 1.93 -8.94
C ALA A 66 -19.01 3.35 -8.96
N THR A 67 -17.72 3.47 -8.57
CA THR A 67 -17.02 4.75 -8.60
C THR A 67 -16.73 5.21 -10.03
N LEU A 68 -16.36 4.31 -10.93
CA LEU A 68 -16.16 4.60 -12.36
C LEU A 68 -17.48 5.08 -13.02
N GLU A 69 -18.60 4.42 -12.73
CA GLU A 69 -19.92 4.83 -13.20
C GLU A 69 -20.28 6.24 -12.67
N HIS A 70 -20.01 6.51 -11.40
CA HIS A 70 -20.18 7.86 -10.82
C HIS A 70 -19.33 8.91 -11.54
N CYS A 71 -18.03 8.63 -11.76
CA CYS A 71 -17.12 9.54 -12.47
C CYS A 71 -17.62 9.82 -13.91
N SER A 72 -18.08 8.79 -14.62
CA SER A 72 -18.62 8.93 -15.95
C SER A 72 -19.86 9.83 -16.00
N ARG A 73 -20.79 9.66 -15.04
CA ARG A 73 -22.01 10.49 -14.97
C ARG A 73 -21.76 11.95 -14.58
N THR A 74 -20.69 12.21 -13.86
CA THR A 74 -20.38 13.55 -13.32
C THR A 74 -19.22 14.24 -14.02
N ASP A 75 -18.68 13.63 -15.08
CA ASP A 75 -17.50 14.07 -15.83
C ASP A 75 -16.27 14.33 -14.92
N ARG A 76 -16.08 13.48 -13.91
CA ARG A 76 -14.98 13.63 -12.95
C ARG A 76 -13.84 12.67 -13.24
N ARG A 77 -12.62 13.08 -12.94
CA ARG A 77 -11.42 12.25 -13.03
C ARG A 77 -11.35 11.27 -11.88
N LEU A 78 -11.13 9.99 -12.17
CA LEU A 78 -10.78 9.00 -11.14
C LEU A 78 -9.29 9.08 -10.80
N VAL A 79 -8.95 9.31 -9.53
CA VAL A 79 -7.57 9.17 -9.00
C VAL A 79 -7.48 7.85 -8.25
N PHE A 80 -6.82 6.86 -8.85
CA PHE A 80 -6.72 5.51 -8.31
C PHE A 80 -5.35 5.27 -7.64
N CYS A 81 -5.37 4.80 -6.39
CA CYS A 81 -4.17 4.47 -5.64
C CYS A 81 -3.79 3.01 -5.82
N SER A 82 -2.89 2.75 -6.77
CA SER A 82 -2.27 1.46 -7.04
C SER A 82 -0.97 1.28 -6.24
N SER A 83 -0.27 0.15 -6.43
CA SER A 83 0.95 -0.20 -5.70
C SER A 83 2.10 -0.50 -6.66
N ALA A 84 3.12 0.34 -6.68
CA ALA A 84 4.29 0.14 -7.54
C ALA A 84 5.00 -1.19 -7.26
N GLY A 85 5.29 -1.50 -5.99
CA GLY A 85 5.98 -2.73 -5.61
C GLY A 85 5.22 -4.00 -6.00
N ALA A 86 3.88 -3.96 -5.98
CA ALA A 86 3.06 -5.13 -6.23
C ALA A 86 2.83 -5.38 -7.72
N VAL A 87 2.58 -4.33 -8.53
CA VAL A 87 2.25 -4.51 -9.96
C VAL A 87 3.47 -4.83 -10.81
N TYR A 88 4.65 -4.31 -10.46
CA TYR A 88 5.87 -4.62 -11.21
C TYR A 88 6.49 -5.97 -10.85
N GLY A 89 6.22 -6.50 -9.65
CA GLY A 89 6.81 -7.74 -9.16
C GLY A 89 8.33 -7.66 -8.96
N ASP A 90 9.01 -8.80 -9.10
CA ASP A 90 10.45 -8.93 -8.85
C ASP A 90 11.27 -8.65 -10.13
N VAL A 91 11.59 -7.38 -10.35
CA VAL A 91 12.43 -6.90 -11.44
C VAL A 91 13.70 -6.26 -10.86
N THR A 92 14.85 -6.52 -11.43
CA THR A 92 16.15 -6.02 -10.94
C THR A 92 16.44 -4.59 -11.37
N GLU A 93 15.89 -4.17 -12.50
CA GLU A 93 16.07 -2.84 -13.06
C GLU A 93 15.18 -1.79 -12.40
N ALA A 94 15.52 -0.52 -12.57
CA ALA A 94 14.68 0.58 -12.10
C ALA A 94 13.38 0.65 -12.92
N ARG A 95 12.24 0.52 -12.24
CA ARG A 95 10.91 0.45 -12.83
C ARG A 95 10.36 1.84 -13.12
N HIS A 96 9.75 2.00 -14.27
CA HIS A 96 9.05 3.21 -14.70
C HIS A 96 7.69 2.84 -15.31
N GLU A 97 6.89 3.81 -15.69
CA GLU A 97 5.51 3.60 -16.18
C GLU A 97 5.42 2.68 -17.39
N GLY A 98 6.43 2.69 -18.26
CA GLY A 98 6.54 1.81 -19.42
C GLY A 98 7.11 0.41 -19.13
N THR A 99 7.57 0.14 -17.90
CA THR A 99 8.04 -1.19 -17.52
C THR A 99 6.87 -2.17 -17.51
N PRO A 100 6.98 -3.35 -18.16
CA PRO A 100 5.93 -4.37 -18.12
C PRO A 100 5.59 -4.78 -16.70
N CYS A 101 4.29 -4.78 -16.37
CA CYS A 101 3.81 -5.27 -15.09
C CYS A 101 3.90 -6.80 -15.04
N ARG A 102 4.51 -7.34 -13.98
CA ARG A 102 4.70 -8.78 -13.75
C ARG A 102 4.42 -9.13 -12.29
N PRO A 103 3.15 -9.01 -11.82
CA PRO A 103 2.81 -9.29 -10.44
C PRO A 103 3.18 -10.72 -10.06
N THR A 104 3.74 -10.89 -8.86
CA THR A 104 4.11 -12.20 -8.30
C THR A 104 3.20 -12.63 -7.14
N THR A 105 2.24 -11.78 -6.76
CA THR A 105 1.32 -12.04 -5.65
C THR A 105 -0.14 -11.84 -6.08
N PRO A 106 -1.11 -12.52 -5.43
CA PRO A 106 -2.54 -12.28 -5.67
C PRO A 106 -2.94 -10.81 -5.53
N TYR A 107 -2.39 -10.12 -4.53
CA TYR A 107 -2.60 -8.68 -4.35
C TYR A 107 -2.10 -7.86 -5.56
N GLY A 108 -0.92 -8.18 -6.09
CA GLY A 108 -0.38 -7.49 -7.26
C GLY A 108 -1.22 -7.71 -8.51
N TRP A 109 -1.68 -8.94 -8.76
CA TRP A 109 -2.60 -9.25 -9.85
C TRP A 109 -3.93 -8.52 -9.71
N HIS A 110 -4.49 -8.47 -8.50
CA HIS A 110 -5.71 -7.72 -8.23
C HIS A 110 -5.53 -6.22 -8.52
N LYS A 111 -4.42 -5.60 -8.08
CA LYS A 111 -4.15 -4.19 -8.39
C LYS A 111 -4.01 -3.93 -9.88
N LEU A 112 -3.35 -4.84 -10.61
CA LEU A 112 -3.23 -4.73 -12.06
C LEU A 112 -4.61 -4.85 -12.74
N GLN A 113 -5.46 -5.78 -12.31
CA GLN A 113 -6.84 -5.92 -12.77
C GLN A 113 -7.66 -4.64 -12.54
N CYS A 114 -7.51 -3.99 -11.40
CA CYS A 114 -8.14 -2.68 -11.16
C CYS A 114 -7.65 -1.62 -12.15
N GLU A 115 -6.34 -1.56 -12.43
CA GLU A 115 -5.78 -0.63 -13.41
C GLU A 115 -6.31 -0.89 -14.84
N GLU A 116 -6.49 -2.15 -15.22
CA GLU A 116 -7.04 -2.55 -16.52
C GLU A 116 -8.51 -2.12 -16.64
N LEU A 117 -9.34 -2.41 -15.63
CA LEU A 117 -10.73 -1.97 -15.56
C LEU A 117 -10.86 -0.44 -15.71
N ILE A 118 -9.98 0.33 -15.07
CA ILE A 118 -9.95 1.79 -15.17
C ILE A 118 -9.62 2.23 -16.61
N ARG A 119 -8.64 1.62 -17.26
CA ARG A 119 -8.27 1.98 -18.64
C ARG A 119 -9.38 1.65 -19.64
N GLU A 120 -10.07 0.54 -19.44
CA GLU A 120 -11.18 0.08 -20.27
C GLU A 120 -12.45 0.93 -20.08
N SER A 121 -12.63 1.59 -18.94
CA SER A 121 -13.80 2.40 -18.66
C SER A 121 -14.02 3.58 -19.63
N GLY A 122 -12.97 3.98 -20.33
CA GLY A 122 -13.01 5.11 -21.26
C GLY A 122 -13.03 6.50 -20.60
N GLY A 123 -13.18 6.60 -19.28
CA GLY A 123 -13.23 7.87 -18.52
C GLY A 123 -11.86 8.54 -18.32
N ARG A 124 -11.90 9.70 -17.66
CA ARG A 124 -10.69 10.43 -17.22
C ARG A 124 -10.10 9.75 -15.98
N PHE A 125 -8.80 9.52 -15.97
CA PHE A 125 -8.16 8.88 -14.82
C PHE A 125 -6.71 9.34 -14.57
N LEU A 126 -6.28 9.21 -13.31
CA LEU A 126 -4.89 9.24 -12.89
C LEU A 126 -4.62 8.01 -12.03
N ILE A 127 -3.80 7.08 -12.51
CA ILE A 127 -3.36 5.91 -11.75
C ILE A 127 -2.04 6.26 -11.07
N LEU A 128 -2.02 6.22 -9.74
CA LEU A 128 -0.83 6.45 -8.91
C LEU A 128 -0.26 5.11 -8.47
N ARG A 129 0.85 4.68 -9.04
CA ARG A 129 1.61 3.52 -8.57
C ARG A 129 2.52 3.98 -7.43
N ILE A 130 1.99 3.89 -6.21
CA ILE A 130 2.63 4.41 -5.01
C ILE A 130 3.64 3.39 -4.48
N ALA A 131 4.84 3.84 -4.10
CA ALA A 131 5.84 3.07 -3.36
C ALA A 131 5.36 2.76 -1.93
N ASN A 132 6.25 2.50 -0.97
CA ASN A 132 5.81 2.20 0.38
C ASN A 132 5.43 3.49 1.12
N LEU A 133 4.15 3.74 1.24
CA LEU A 133 3.63 4.89 1.98
C LEU A 133 3.83 4.70 3.48
N ILE A 134 4.41 5.70 4.14
CA ILE A 134 4.58 5.76 5.59
C ILE A 134 3.89 7.00 6.16
N GLY A 135 3.23 6.84 7.30
CA GLY A 135 2.49 7.91 7.95
C GLY A 135 1.72 7.45 9.19
N PRO A 136 1.14 8.38 9.97
CA PRO A 136 0.37 8.06 11.15
C PRO A 136 -0.91 7.30 10.81
N GLY A 137 -1.26 6.33 11.67
CA GLY A 137 -2.45 5.48 11.48
C GLY A 137 -2.31 4.47 10.35
N ALA A 138 -1.09 4.12 9.95
CA ALA A 138 -0.81 2.95 9.12
C ALA A 138 -1.28 1.67 9.83
N ASN A 139 -1.83 0.71 9.09
CA ASN A 139 -2.23 -0.56 9.71
C ASN A 139 -1.00 -1.43 10.05
N GLY A 140 -1.15 -2.34 11.01
CA GLY A 140 -0.07 -3.19 11.51
C GLY A 140 0.57 -4.14 10.49
N GLN A 141 0.00 -4.28 9.29
CA GLN A 141 0.52 -5.12 8.21
C GLN A 141 1.41 -4.34 7.24
N GLN A 142 1.36 -3.01 7.27
CA GLN A 142 2.23 -2.18 6.46
C GLN A 142 3.68 -2.25 6.95
N LEU A 143 4.62 -1.92 6.08
CA LEU A 143 6.05 -2.14 6.29
C LEU A 143 6.56 -1.63 7.66
N LEU A 144 6.42 -0.34 7.93
CA LEU A 144 7.02 0.27 9.12
C LEU A 144 6.38 -0.22 10.43
N PRO A 145 5.03 -0.22 10.59
CA PRO A 145 4.39 -0.79 11.77
C PRO A 145 4.74 -2.26 12.01
N ASN A 146 4.83 -3.06 10.94
CA ASN A 146 5.19 -4.47 11.04
C ASN A 146 6.63 -4.66 11.53
N LEU A 147 7.59 -3.88 11.03
CA LEU A 147 8.98 -3.94 11.48
C LEU A 147 9.11 -3.49 12.94
N VAL A 148 8.46 -2.39 13.33
CA VAL A 148 8.43 -1.92 14.74
C VAL A 148 7.90 -3.00 15.65
N ARG A 149 6.77 -3.63 15.30
CA ARG A 149 6.19 -4.74 16.07
C ARG A 149 7.16 -5.92 16.20
N GLN A 150 7.83 -6.32 15.13
CA GLN A 150 8.78 -7.43 15.17
C GLN A 150 9.99 -7.10 16.08
N VAL A 151 10.52 -5.88 16.01
CA VAL A 151 11.60 -5.40 16.87
C VAL A 151 11.18 -5.41 18.34
N LEU A 152 10.00 -4.89 18.67
CA LEU A 152 9.46 -4.90 20.04
C LEU A 152 9.22 -6.31 20.58
N ASN A 153 8.91 -7.27 19.70
CA ASN A 153 8.78 -8.69 20.06
C ASN A 153 10.13 -9.42 20.17
N GLY A 154 11.25 -8.71 20.05
CA GLY A 154 12.60 -9.24 20.26
C GLY A 154 13.17 -10.07 19.11
N ARG A 155 12.43 -10.23 17.99
CA ARG A 155 12.91 -10.97 16.81
C ARG A 155 12.35 -10.38 15.53
N VAL A 156 13.22 -10.12 14.55
CA VAL A 156 12.83 -9.58 13.25
C VAL A 156 13.45 -10.37 12.11
N ARG A 157 12.66 -10.69 11.08
CA ARG A 157 13.11 -11.34 9.84
C ARG A 157 13.37 -10.30 8.77
N VAL A 158 14.57 -10.34 8.19
CA VAL A 158 15.01 -9.44 7.14
C VAL A 158 15.45 -10.25 5.93
N PHE A 159 14.81 -9.97 4.79
CA PHE A 159 15.30 -10.48 3.52
C PHE A 159 16.53 -9.68 3.10
N ARG A 160 17.67 -10.36 2.96
CA ARG A 160 18.99 -9.76 2.77
C ARG A 160 19.08 -8.78 1.61
N HIS A 161 18.40 -9.10 0.51
CA HIS A 161 18.46 -8.30 -0.73
C HIS A 161 17.30 -7.31 -0.88
N ALA A 162 16.41 -7.23 0.11
CA ALA A 162 15.26 -6.36 0.04
C ALA A 162 15.63 -4.89 0.27
N THR A 163 15.27 -4.04 -0.68
CA THR A 163 15.21 -2.59 -0.48
C THR A 163 13.77 -2.10 -0.63
N ARG A 164 13.45 -0.96 -0.04
CA ARG A 164 12.15 -0.31 -0.14
C ARG A 164 12.34 1.17 -0.41
N ASP A 165 11.51 1.69 -1.29
CA ASP A 165 11.36 3.12 -1.49
C ASP A 165 10.23 3.62 -0.59
N LEU A 166 10.49 4.65 0.19
CA LEU A 166 9.57 5.17 1.20
C LEU A 166 9.06 6.55 0.78
N ILE A 167 7.74 6.75 0.88
CA ILE A 167 7.08 8.05 0.67
C ILE A 167 6.33 8.44 1.95
N GLY A 168 6.57 9.62 2.48
CA GLY A 168 5.81 10.20 3.58
C GLY A 168 4.39 10.61 3.13
N HIS A 169 3.41 10.49 4.02
CA HIS A 169 2.01 10.77 3.70
C HIS A 169 1.77 12.24 3.31
N GLU A 170 2.48 13.20 3.91
CA GLU A 170 2.38 14.63 3.55
C GLU A 170 3.00 14.88 2.17
N ARG A 171 4.11 14.21 1.88
CA ARG A 171 4.75 14.29 0.56
C ARG A 171 3.84 13.72 -0.52
N LEU A 172 3.17 12.60 -0.25
CA LEU A 172 2.18 12.05 -1.18
C LEU A 172 1.08 13.09 -1.49
N ALA A 173 0.54 13.75 -0.47
CA ALA A 173 -0.47 14.78 -0.66
C ALA A 173 0.01 15.91 -1.58
N SER A 174 1.19 16.48 -1.28
CA SER A 174 1.77 17.56 -2.10
C SER A 174 2.06 17.14 -3.55
N ILE A 175 2.53 15.90 -3.74
CA ILE A 175 2.77 15.34 -5.09
C ILE A 175 1.45 15.23 -5.86
N VAL A 176 0.42 14.68 -5.24
CA VAL A 176 -0.88 14.47 -5.90
C VAL A 176 -1.55 15.80 -6.22
N ASP A 177 -1.44 16.78 -5.34
CA ASP A 177 -1.93 18.14 -5.56
C ASP A 177 -1.32 18.76 -6.82
N GLU A 178 0.01 18.75 -6.91
CA GLU A 178 0.73 19.29 -8.08
C GLU A 178 0.51 18.45 -9.36
N LEU A 179 0.42 17.12 -9.25
CA LEU A 179 0.13 16.25 -10.39
C LEU A 179 -1.21 16.59 -11.04
N LEU A 180 -2.25 16.86 -10.25
CA LEU A 180 -3.59 17.13 -10.77
C LEU A 180 -3.67 18.43 -11.59
N GLU A 181 -2.71 19.33 -11.41
CA GLU A 181 -2.58 20.56 -12.20
C GLU A 181 -1.94 20.31 -13.59
N HIS A 182 -1.12 19.25 -13.73
CA HIS A 182 -0.22 19.10 -14.90
C HIS A 182 -0.38 17.80 -15.68
N VAL A 183 -1.09 16.78 -15.13
CA VAL A 183 -1.23 15.48 -15.80
C VAL A 183 -2.26 15.53 -16.93
N ALA A 184 -2.04 14.66 -17.92
CA ALA A 184 -3.00 14.40 -18.99
C ALA A 184 -4.32 13.81 -18.44
N GLU A 185 -5.36 13.85 -19.26
CA GLU A 185 -6.69 13.31 -18.96
C GLU A 185 -6.69 11.84 -18.55
N ARG A 186 -5.75 11.06 -19.09
CA ARG A 186 -5.56 9.63 -18.83
C ARG A 186 -4.09 9.33 -18.65
N ASP A 187 -3.67 9.13 -17.42
CA ASP A 187 -2.25 8.93 -17.13
C ASP A 187 -2.00 7.93 -16.01
N THR A 188 -0.79 7.37 -16.00
CA THR A 188 -0.25 6.54 -14.94
C THR A 188 1.08 7.13 -14.50
N VAL A 189 1.29 7.33 -13.21
CA VAL A 189 2.51 7.91 -12.64
C VAL A 189 3.03 7.03 -11.51
N VAL A 190 4.33 6.74 -11.53
CA VAL A 190 5.03 6.11 -10.41
C VAL A 190 5.34 7.17 -9.36
N VAL A 191 4.76 7.01 -8.17
CA VAL A 191 4.95 7.91 -7.03
C VAL A 191 5.90 7.27 -6.03
N ALA A 192 7.15 7.68 -6.10
CA ALA A 192 8.26 7.14 -5.33
C ALA A 192 9.27 8.25 -5.02
N SER A 193 10.15 8.04 -4.05
CA SER A 193 11.26 8.96 -3.77
C SER A 193 12.44 8.79 -4.75
N GLY A 194 12.54 7.62 -5.36
CA GLY A 194 13.71 7.20 -6.13
C GLY A 194 14.87 6.71 -5.26
N ILE A 195 14.68 6.68 -3.93
CA ILE A 195 15.69 6.29 -2.95
C ILE A 195 15.38 4.87 -2.45
N ALA A 196 16.25 3.92 -2.78
CA ALA A 196 16.10 2.52 -2.38
C ALA A 196 16.78 2.29 -1.02
N VAL A 197 16.00 2.21 0.04
CA VAL A 197 16.47 1.98 1.43
C VAL A 197 16.56 0.49 1.72
N PRO A 198 17.71 -0.07 2.15
CA PRO A 198 17.82 -1.45 2.60
C PRO A 198 16.92 -1.71 3.83
N VAL A 199 16.17 -2.83 3.81
CA VAL A 199 15.30 -3.18 4.96
C VAL A 199 16.13 -3.43 6.22
N SER A 200 17.36 -3.95 6.09
CA SER A 200 18.30 -4.11 7.19
C SER A 200 18.66 -2.78 7.88
N GLU A 201 18.81 -1.71 7.11
CA GLU A 201 19.11 -0.37 7.62
C GLU A 201 17.89 0.24 8.34
N LEU A 202 16.67 0.00 7.81
CA LEU A 202 15.44 0.36 8.52
C LEU A 202 15.36 -0.32 9.87
N VAL A 203 15.62 -1.62 9.95
CA VAL A 203 15.61 -2.39 11.21
C VAL A 203 16.66 -1.87 12.17
N ALA A 204 17.90 -1.63 11.72
CA ALA A 204 18.96 -1.07 12.56
C ALA A 204 18.59 0.31 13.11
N THR A 205 17.93 1.14 12.29
CA THR A 205 17.45 2.46 12.72
C THR A 205 16.33 2.35 13.74
N ILE A 206 15.35 1.44 13.53
CA ILE A 206 14.26 1.18 14.49
C ILE A 206 14.85 0.72 15.84
N GLN A 207 15.79 -0.23 15.85
CA GLN A 207 16.43 -0.71 17.08
C GLN A 207 17.14 0.42 17.83
N ARG A 208 17.85 1.27 17.11
CA ARG A 208 18.55 2.43 17.70
C ARG A 208 17.58 3.43 18.33
N LEU A 209 16.49 3.76 17.62
CA LEU A 209 15.47 4.70 18.11
C LEU A 209 14.73 4.17 19.34
N LEU A 210 14.47 2.86 19.38
CA LEU A 210 13.77 2.20 20.48
C LEU A 210 14.71 1.68 21.58
N GLN A 211 16.03 1.85 21.43
CA GLN A 211 17.07 1.34 22.35
C GLN A 211 16.90 -0.16 22.65
N THR A 212 16.63 -0.95 21.62
CA THR A 212 16.39 -2.40 21.71
C THR A 212 17.45 -3.20 20.97
N ASN A 213 17.58 -4.49 21.33
CA ASN A 213 18.50 -5.45 20.71
C ASN A 213 17.73 -6.69 20.24
N ALA A 214 16.78 -6.51 19.32
CA ALA A 214 16.07 -7.63 18.73
C ALA A 214 17.01 -8.51 17.91
N VAL A 215 16.81 -9.82 17.97
CA VAL A 215 17.56 -10.78 17.14
C VAL A 215 17.15 -10.61 15.69
N VAL A 216 18.10 -10.30 14.80
CA VAL A 216 17.86 -10.17 13.36
C VAL A 216 18.16 -11.50 12.68
N GLU A 217 17.12 -12.12 12.12
CA GLU A 217 17.22 -13.32 11.29
C GLU A 217 17.30 -12.92 9.82
N PHE A 218 18.46 -13.09 9.20
CA PHE A 218 18.62 -12.82 7.77
C PHE A 218 18.23 -14.03 6.94
N LEU A 219 17.32 -13.82 5.99
CA LEU A 219 16.95 -14.79 4.98
C LEU A 219 17.59 -14.40 3.65
N ASP A 220 18.20 -15.37 2.97
CA ASP A 220 18.82 -15.15 1.67
C ASP A 220 17.74 -15.11 0.56
N ALA A 221 16.98 -14.04 0.57
CA ALA A 221 15.83 -13.82 -0.29
C ALA A 221 15.56 -12.31 -0.41
N GLY A 222 14.48 -11.99 -1.15
CA GLY A 222 14.01 -10.64 -1.38
C GLY A 222 14.57 -10.02 -2.65
N SER A 223 13.90 -8.99 -3.13
CA SER A 223 14.27 -8.26 -4.32
C SER A 223 14.40 -6.76 -4.03
N PRO A 224 15.32 -6.07 -4.72
CA PRO A 224 15.43 -4.64 -4.62
C PRO A 224 14.20 -3.98 -5.27
N GLN A 225 13.64 -2.98 -4.60
CA GLN A 225 12.65 -2.08 -5.20
C GLN A 225 13.36 -0.78 -5.59
N ARG A 226 13.46 -0.53 -6.89
CA ARG A 226 14.03 0.70 -7.45
C ARG A 226 13.05 1.28 -8.44
N PHE A 227 12.81 2.58 -8.36
CA PHE A 227 11.90 3.28 -9.25
C PHE A 227 12.59 4.43 -9.96
N CYS A 228 12.28 4.59 -11.24
CA CYS A 228 12.70 5.75 -12.02
C CYS A 228 11.61 6.81 -11.90
N VAL A 229 11.93 7.93 -11.29
CA VAL A 229 10.98 9.01 -10.99
C VAL A 229 11.05 10.19 -11.99
N LYS A 230 11.68 9.99 -13.15
CA LYS A 230 11.86 11.07 -14.14
C LYS A 230 10.55 11.74 -14.56
N LYS A 231 9.51 10.93 -14.80
CA LYS A 231 8.18 11.44 -15.14
C LYS A 231 7.57 12.24 -14.00
N LEU A 232 7.65 11.71 -12.78
CA LEU A 232 7.19 12.38 -11.58
C LEU A 232 7.88 13.74 -11.36
N LEU A 233 9.21 13.78 -11.49
CA LEU A 233 10.00 15.02 -11.37
C LEU A 233 9.63 16.06 -12.42
N ALA A 234 9.26 15.64 -13.63
CA ALA A 234 8.82 16.54 -14.69
C ALA A 234 7.41 17.11 -14.45
N LEU A 235 6.50 16.31 -13.87
CA LEU A 235 5.10 16.69 -13.66
C LEU A 235 4.86 17.41 -12.32
N ALA A 236 5.66 17.12 -11.29
CA ALA A 236 5.53 17.71 -9.97
C ALA A 236 6.89 18.18 -9.41
N PRO A 237 7.57 19.14 -10.08
CA PRO A 237 8.93 19.54 -9.72
C PRO A 237 9.06 20.23 -8.37
N LYS A 238 7.99 20.88 -7.85
CA LYS A 238 8.00 21.54 -6.54
C LYS A 238 7.87 20.52 -5.42
N ALA A 239 6.89 19.59 -5.56
CA ALA A 239 6.60 18.57 -4.56
C ALA A 239 7.66 17.45 -4.53
N THR A 240 8.51 17.33 -5.53
CA THR A 240 9.49 16.24 -5.67
C THR A 240 10.94 16.66 -5.43
N ARG A 241 11.14 17.77 -4.74
CA ARG A 241 12.48 18.11 -4.20
C ARG A 241 12.80 17.21 -3.02
N PHE A 242 13.14 15.96 -3.33
CA PHE A 242 13.52 14.98 -2.32
C PHE A 242 14.91 15.28 -1.78
N ASP A 243 15.02 15.35 -0.44
CA ASP A 243 16.29 15.22 0.26
C ASP A 243 16.53 13.72 0.53
N SER A 244 17.78 13.28 0.41
CA SER A 244 18.18 11.90 0.74
C SER A 244 17.84 11.50 2.19
N ASP A 245 17.75 12.47 3.09
CA ASP A 245 17.40 12.26 4.50
C ASP A 245 15.87 12.26 4.79
N GLU A 246 15.05 12.67 3.83
CA GLU A 246 13.59 12.79 4.03
C GLU A 246 12.91 11.50 4.49
N PRO A 247 13.15 10.32 3.88
CA PRO A 247 12.57 9.08 4.36
C PRO A 247 12.94 8.78 5.80
N TRP A 248 14.18 9.11 6.19
CA TRP A 248 14.68 8.91 7.54
C TRP A 248 14.07 9.89 8.55
N PHE A 249 13.79 11.12 8.14
CA PHE A 249 13.09 12.08 8.98
C PHE A 249 11.71 11.53 9.38
N VAL A 250 10.93 11.08 8.43
CA VAL A 250 9.59 10.50 8.68
C VAL A 250 9.69 9.22 9.52
N VAL A 251 10.69 8.35 9.27
CA VAL A 251 10.93 7.15 10.09
C VAL A 251 11.24 7.53 11.54
N ARG A 252 12.12 8.51 11.77
CA ARG A 252 12.48 8.98 13.12
C ARG A 252 11.29 9.52 13.90
N GLU A 253 10.37 10.20 13.24
CA GLU A 253 9.15 10.71 13.89
C GLU A 253 8.11 9.61 14.18
N LEU A 254 7.93 8.66 13.24
CA LEU A 254 6.87 7.67 13.35
C LEU A 254 7.22 6.51 14.29
N VAL A 255 8.47 6.07 14.34
CA VAL A 255 8.88 4.88 15.10
C VAL A 255 8.53 4.95 16.60
N PRO A 256 8.82 6.04 17.32
CA PRO A 256 8.43 6.16 18.74
C PRO A 256 6.91 6.08 18.92
N ARG A 257 6.14 6.78 18.09
CA ARG A 257 4.66 6.80 18.15
C ARG A 257 4.06 5.41 17.89
N LEU A 258 4.56 4.69 16.89
CA LEU A 258 4.13 3.33 16.60
C LEU A 258 4.46 2.36 17.75
N ALA A 259 5.59 2.55 18.43
CA ALA A 259 5.95 1.75 19.59
C ALA A 259 5.01 1.99 20.77
N GLU A 260 4.66 3.26 21.04
CA GLU A 260 3.68 3.63 22.07
C GLU A 260 2.30 3.05 21.78
N GLU A 261 1.81 3.19 20.53
CA GLU A 261 0.52 2.63 20.09
C GLU A 261 0.48 1.11 20.26
N TYR A 262 1.56 0.40 19.88
CA TYR A 262 1.66 -1.04 20.00
C TYR A 262 1.65 -1.48 21.47
N THR A 263 2.43 -0.82 22.31
CA THR A 263 2.53 -1.13 23.76
C THR A 263 1.18 -0.88 24.44
N ALA A 264 0.54 0.25 24.16
CA ALA A 264 -0.78 0.56 24.72
C ALA A 264 -1.87 -0.42 24.26
N HIS A 265 -1.79 -0.94 23.03
CA HIS A 265 -2.71 -1.96 22.54
C HIS A 265 -2.48 -3.30 23.24
N SER A 266 -1.22 -3.72 23.37
CA SER A 266 -0.84 -4.98 24.04
C SER A 266 -1.28 -5.00 25.50
N LEU A 267 -1.14 -3.89 26.22
CA LEU A 267 -1.62 -3.77 27.61
C LEU A 267 -3.14 -3.90 27.72
N ARG A 268 -3.89 -3.29 26.81
CA ARG A 268 -5.36 -3.39 26.80
C ARG A 268 -5.87 -4.79 26.54
N THR A 269 -5.24 -5.52 25.61
CA THR A 269 -5.62 -6.92 25.31
C THR A 269 -5.26 -7.86 26.47
N HIS A 270 -4.19 -7.62 27.19
CA HIS A 270 -3.85 -8.39 28.40
C HIS A 270 -4.85 -8.16 29.55
N VAL A 271 -5.28 -6.92 29.77
CA VAL A 271 -6.25 -6.57 30.83
C VAL A 271 -7.65 -7.10 30.49
N ALA A 272 -8.02 -7.16 29.21
CA ALA A 272 -9.32 -7.68 28.77
C ALA A 272 -9.42 -9.23 28.77
N GLY A 273 -8.35 -9.95 29.13
CA GLY A 273 -8.35 -11.43 29.15
C GLY A 273 -8.46 -12.09 27.78
N GLU A 274 -8.44 -11.33 26.71
CA GLU A 274 -8.42 -11.83 25.35
C GLU A 274 -7.00 -12.27 25.01
N ARG A 275 -6.79 -13.58 24.81
CA ARG A 275 -5.54 -14.03 24.20
C ARG A 275 -5.39 -13.33 22.85
N PRO A 276 -4.20 -12.75 22.55
CA PRO A 276 -3.96 -12.21 21.23
C PRO A 276 -4.30 -13.29 20.22
N ARG A 277 -5.19 -12.99 19.27
CA ARG A 277 -5.55 -13.93 18.20
C ARG A 277 -4.24 -14.36 17.56
N SER A 278 -3.82 -15.58 17.86
CA SER A 278 -2.65 -16.19 17.25
C SER A 278 -2.94 -16.22 15.76
N TRP A 279 -2.13 -15.54 14.99
CA TRP A 279 -2.11 -15.64 13.56
C TRP A 279 -1.80 -17.11 13.22
N SER A 280 -2.86 -17.87 12.91
CA SER A 280 -2.71 -19.22 12.42
C SER A 280 -1.99 -19.13 11.09
N HIS A 281 -0.71 -19.49 11.10
CA HIS A 281 -0.05 -19.97 9.90
C HIS A 281 -0.86 -21.18 9.43
N SER A 282 -1.57 -21.05 8.32
CA SER A 282 -2.05 -22.22 7.59
C SER A 282 -0.82 -23.02 7.22
N ARG A 283 -0.53 -24.05 8.04
CA ARG A 283 0.44 -25.09 7.68
C ARG A 283 -0.06 -25.71 6.39
N GLY A 284 0.67 -25.51 5.30
CA GLY A 284 0.44 -26.23 4.08
C GLY A 284 0.35 -27.72 4.40
N LYS A 285 -0.80 -28.30 4.11
CA LYS A 285 -0.95 -29.77 4.14
C LYS A 285 0.03 -30.32 3.11
N ALA A 286 0.97 -31.11 3.60
CA ALA A 286 1.85 -31.90 2.79
C ALA A 286 1.03 -32.70 1.78
N HIS A 287 1.44 -32.65 0.52
CA HIS A 287 0.95 -33.54 -0.52
C HIS A 287 1.11 -35.00 -0.04
N ARG A 288 -0.01 -35.70 0.12
CA ARG A 288 -0.01 -37.14 0.13
C ARG A 288 0.20 -37.57 -1.32
N GLU A 289 1.32 -38.22 -1.56
CA GLU A 289 1.54 -38.98 -2.76
C GLU A 289 0.47 -40.10 -2.89
N VAL A 290 -0.32 -40.00 -3.95
CA VAL A 290 -1.19 -41.08 -4.36
C VAL A 290 -0.33 -42.02 -5.19
N SER A 291 0.08 -43.13 -4.59
CA SER A 291 0.70 -44.24 -5.32
C SER A 291 -0.35 -44.87 -6.23
N CYS A 292 -0.15 -44.73 -7.52
CA CYS A 292 -0.91 -45.44 -8.54
C CYS A 292 -0.32 -46.85 -8.68
N SER A 293 -0.95 -47.87 -8.05
CA SER A 293 -0.69 -49.25 -8.37
C SER A 293 -1.38 -49.56 -9.70
N LYS A 294 -0.57 -49.90 -10.70
CA LYS A 294 -1.01 -50.64 -11.89
C LYS A 294 -1.29 -52.09 -11.45
N ASP A 295 -2.48 -52.56 -11.71
CA ASP A 295 -2.68 -53.99 -11.95
C ASP A 295 -3.51 -54.18 -13.23
N VAL A 296 -2.93 -55.01 -14.04
CA VAL A 296 -3.34 -55.52 -15.35
C VAL A 296 -4.33 -56.65 -15.13
N SER A 297 -5.41 -56.68 -15.81
CA SER A 297 -6.02 -57.85 -16.46
C SER A 297 -7.08 -57.42 -17.46
#